data_64bc28fe4089d63824e5fce6c7dd4aaf
#
_entry.id   64bc28fe4089d63824e5fce6c7dd4aaf
#
_cell.length_a   1.000
_cell.length_b   1.000
_cell.length_c   1.000
_cell.angle_alpha   90.00
_cell.angle_beta   90.00
_cell.angle_gamma   90.00
#
_symmetry.space_group_name_H-M   'P 1'
#
loop_
_entity.id
_entity.type
_entity.pdbx_description
1 polymer ?
#
loop_
_entity_poly.entity_id
_entity_poly.type
_entity_poly.pdbx_seq_one_letter_code
_entity_poly.pdbx_strand_id
1 'polypeptide(L)'
;LLAMLRPLRPRGLFLPILPNSMIDFLEAPVPFIVGIQHKTNDIRHRTQHITRLNAYKDEIKIMGGIVATVPDWQGLREKLRPIHASIQLAAETQVFSSVLEPSEKSSKLCAAFGECFRNHMRDAILGRIRSYSIAEVGKDGQKVAVLLKDELIDSYVGRDRSFMKNFCETQLFTAFTDELFDN
;
A
#
# COMPACT_ATOMS: atom_id res chain seq x y z
N LEU A 1 -7.21 -3.27 2.14
CA LEU A 1 -5.81 -2.85 2.02
C LEU A 1 -5.13 -3.50 0.80
N LEU A 2 -5.04 -4.84 0.71
CA LEU A 2 -4.38 -5.52 -0.42
C LEU A 2 -4.96 -5.15 -1.79
N ALA A 3 -6.28 -5.00 -1.88
CA ALA A 3 -6.93 -4.58 -3.12
C ALA A 3 -6.51 -3.18 -3.59
N MET A 4 -6.11 -2.30 -2.66
CA MET A 4 -5.61 -0.96 -2.99
C MET A 4 -4.20 -1.00 -3.54
N LEU A 5 -3.39 -1.98 -3.14
CA LEU A 5 -1.99 -2.09 -3.57
C LEU A 5 -1.84 -2.62 -4.99
N ARG A 6 -2.88 -3.19 -5.60
CA ARG A 6 -2.78 -3.69 -6.99
C ARG A 6 -2.38 -2.57 -7.97
N PRO A 7 -1.52 -2.84 -8.97
CA PRO A 7 -1.00 -4.15 -9.36
C PRO A 7 0.18 -4.65 -8.51
N LEU A 8 0.67 -3.86 -7.56
CA LEU A 8 1.74 -4.26 -6.65
C LEU A 8 1.29 -5.46 -5.81
N ARG A 9 2.14 -6.47 -5.72
CA ARG A 9 1.85 -7.69 -4.97
C ARG A 9 2.84 -7.85 -3.81
N PRO A 10 2.45 -7.48 -2.57
CA PRO A 10 3.30 -7.74 -1.42
C PRO A 10 3.62 -9.23 -1.32
N ARG A 11 4.90 -9.58 -1.29
CA ARG A 11 5.36 -10.96 -1.09
C ARG A 11 5.51 -11.32 0.40
N GLY A 12 5.27 -10.35 1.28
CA GLY A 12 5.26 -10.57 2.73
C GLY A 12 4.06 -11.37 3.20
N LEU A 13 4.11 -11.80 4.45
CA LEU A 13 3.02 -12.55 5.07
C LEU A 13 1.79 -11.66 5.24
N PHE A 14 0.64 -12.18 4.82
CA PHE A 14 -0.66 -11.60 5.11
C PHE A 14 -1.52 -12.55 5.92
N LEU A 15 -1.79 -12.20 7.19
CA LEU A 15 -2.68 -12.92 8.08
C LEU A 15 -3.79 -11.99 8.54
N PRO A 16 -5.04 -12.18 8.09
CA PRO A 16 -6.19 -11.37 8.52
C PRO A 16 -6.38 -11.38 10.02
N ILE A 17 -6.12 -12.52 10.67
CA ILE A 17 -6.16 -12.69 12.13
C ILE A 17 -4.95 -13.53 12.54
N LEU A 18 -4.10 -12.97 13.41
CA LEU A 18 -2.95 -13.66 13.97
C LEU A 18 -3.42 -14.53 15.15
N PRO A 19 -3.22 -15.86 15.10
CA PRO A 19 -3.51 -16.72 16.24
C PRO A 19 -2.62 -16.38 17.45
N ASN A 20 -3.16 -16.53 18.66
CA ASN A 20 -2.40 -16.28 19.89
C ASN A 20 -1.13 -17.15 20.01
N SER A 21 -1.15 -18.36 19.46
CA SER A 21 0.02 -19.25 19.41
C SER A 21 1.14 -18.77 18.49
N MET A 22 0.89 -17.77 17.64
CA MET A 22 1.83 -17.22 16.68
C MET A 22 2.25 -15.77 17.00
N ILE A 23 2.03 -15.32 18.23
CA ILE A 23 2.35 -13.92 18.63
C ILE A 23 3.84 -13.59 18.41
N ASP A 24 4.73 -14.56 18.57
CA ASP A 24 6.17 -14.40 18.36
C ASP A 24 6.51 -13.98 16.91
N PHE A 25 5.59 -14.23 15.98
CA PHE A 25 5.73 -13.79 14.59
C PHE A 25 5.81 -12.26 14.44
N LEU A 26 5.30 -11.50 15.40
CA LEU A 26 5.40 -10.03 15.42
C LEU A 26 6.83 -9.52 15.54
N GLU A 27 7.78 -10.36 15.93
CA GLU A 27 9.21 -10.05 16.03
C GLU A 27 10.00 -10.59 14.83
N ALA A 28 9.34 -11.25 13.88
CA ALA A 28 10.00 -11.81 12.72
C ALA A 28 10.60 -10.70 11.81
N PRO A 29 11.83 -10.85 11.33
CA PRO A 29 12.51 -9.86 10.49
C PRO A 29 12.05 -9.94 9.01
N VAL A 30 10.75 -10.12 8.79
CA VAL A 30 10.14 -10.22 7.47
C VAL A 30 8.99 -9.22 7.35
N PRO A 31 8.73 -8.67 6.16
CA PRO A 31 7.56 -7.82 5.94
C PRO A 31 6.26 -8.60 6.17
N PHE A 32 5.36 -8.04 6.94
CA PHE A 32 4.05 -8.64 7.19
C PHE A 32 2.93 -7.62 7.32
N ILE A 33 1.71 -8.09 7.08
CA ILE A 33 0.47 -7.39 7.41
C ILE A 33 -0.37 -8.38 8.19
N VAL A 34 -0.61 -8.11 9.47
CA VAL A 34 -1.38 -9.01 10.34
C VAL A 34 -2.48 -8.25 11.07
N GLY A 35 -3.64 -8.89 11.18
CA GLY A 35 -4.72 -8.40 12.03
C GLY A 35 -4.65 -9.02 13.43
N ILE A 36 -4.97 -8.21 14.44
CA ILE A 36 -5.01 -8.63 15.85
C ILE A 36 -6.38 -8.29 16.40
N GLN A 37 -7.08 -9.31 16.93
CA GLN A 37 -8.41 -9.10 17.50
C GLN A 37 -8.36 -8.44 18.88
N HIS A 38 -7.48 -8.92 19.76
CA HIS A 38 -7.39 -8.47 21.13
C HIS A 38 -6.00 -7.95 21.45
N LYS A 39 -5.94 -6.71 21.92
CA LYS A 39 -4.69 -6.05 22.29
C LYS A 39 -4.34 -6.39 23.74
N THR A 40 -3.38 -7.28 23.94
CA THR A 40 -2.76 -7.56 25.24
C THR A 40 -1.57 -6.65 25.52
N ASN A 41 -1.06 -6.63 26.75
CA ASN A 41 0.14 -5.89 27.09
C ASN A 41 1.37 -6.48 26.37
N ASP A 42 1.43 -7.78 26.21
CA ASP A 42 2.49 -8.46 25.48
C ASP A 42 2.52 -8.02 24.01
N ILE A 43 1.40 -8.03 23.31
CA ILE A 43 1.28 -7.50 21.94
C ILE A 43 1.70 -6.04 21.89
N ARG A 44 1.37 -5.23 22.90
CA ARG A 44 1.75 -3.82 22.96
C ARG A 44 3.27 -3.64 23.01
N HIS A 45 3.97 -4.46 23.77
CA HIS A 45 5.42 -4.42 23.86
C HIS A 45 6.07 -4.88 22.56
N ARG A 46 5.67 -6.01 22.01
CA ARG A 46 6.21 -6.59 20.78
C ARG A 46 6.00 -5.72 19.54
N THR A 47 4.98 -4.87 19.54
CA THR A 47 4.63 -3.99 18.40
C THR A 47 5.11 -2.56 18.56
N GLN A 48 6.01 -2.25 19.47
CA GLN A 48 6.49 -0.88 19.68
C GLN A 48 7.22 -0.31 18.47
N HIS A 49 7.87 -1.15 17.68
CA HIS A 49 8.63 -0.79 16.49
C HIS A 49 7.85 -0.95 15.17
N ILE A 50 6.58 -1.34 15.24
CA ILE A 50 5.74 -1.63 14.07
C ILE A 50 4.69 -0.55 13.88
N THR A 51 4.42 -0.16 12.63
CA THR A 51 3.28 0.70 12.31
C THR A 51 1.96 -0.02 12.61
N ARG A 52 1.09 0.62 13.36
CA ARG A 52 -0.20 0.05 13.82
C ARG A 52 -1.36 0.89 13.37
N LEU A 53 -2.36 0.23 12.79
CA LEU A 53 -3.67 0.79 12.49
C LEU A 53 -4.69 0.26 13.50
N ASN A 54 -5.38 1.15 14.18
CA ASN A 54 -6.53 0.80 15.01
C ASN A 54 -7.83 1.15 14.27
N ALA A 55 -8.47 0.15 13.68
CA ALA A 55 -9.68 0.35 12.90
C ALA A 55 -10.89 0.83 13.72
N TYR A 56 -10.93 0.53 15.05
CA TYR A 56 -12.01 0.97 15.93
C TYR A 56 -11.90 2.43 16.35
N LYS A 57 -10.67 2.95 16.41
CA LYS A 57 -10.40 4.32 16.87
C LYS A 57 -10.03 5.26 15.75
N ASP A 58 -9.96 4.75 14.53
CA ASP A 58 -9.45 5.49 13.37
C ASP A 58 -8.08 6.14 13.63
N GLU A 59 -7.21 5.38 14.31
CA GLU A 59 -5.89 5.85 14.72
C GLU A 59 -4.79 5.08 13.99
N ILE A 60 -3.82 5.81 13.46
CA ILE A 60 -2.57 5.23 12.95
C ILE A 60 -1.42 5.66 13.86
N LYS A 61 -0.66 4.68 14.37
CA LYS A 61 0.58 4.93 15.10
C LYS A 61 1.75 4.46 14.25
N ILE A 62 2.52 5.42 13.78
CA ILE A 62 3.71 5.16 12.99
C ILE A 62 4.90 5.17 13.92
N MET A 63 5.70 4.11 13.84
CA MET A 63 6.86 3.91 14.68
C MET A 63 8.11 3.96 13.81
N GLY A 64 9.06 4.80 14.20
CA GLY A 64 10.42 4.74 13.68
C GLY A 64 10.72 5.42 12.35
N GLY A 65 9.86 6.33 11.85
CA GLY A 65 10.22 7.01 10.60
C GLY A 65 9.30 8.14 10.16
N ILE A 66 9.76 8.90 9.20
CA ILE A 66 8.96 9.89 8.49
C ILE A 66 7.99 9.13 7.58
N VAL A 67 6.69 9.40 7.72
CA VAL A 67 5.73 8.91 6.74
C VAL A 67 5.95 9.61 5.43
N ALA A 68 6.50 8.89 4.48
CA ALA A 68 6.56 9.37 3.13
C ALA A 68 5.16 9.35 2.53
N THR A 69 4.70 10.48 2.05
CA THR A 69 3.44 10.57 1.31
C THR A 69 3.66 10.12 -0.13
N VAL A 70 2.68 9.42 -0.70
CA VAL A 70 2.70 9.06 -2.12
C VAL A 70 2.81 10.31 -3.00
N PRO A 71 3.44 10.24 -4.18
CA PRO A 71 3.52 11.37 -5.09
C PRO A 71 2.15 11.95 -5.42
N ASP A 72 2.10 13.28 -5.55
CA ASP A 72 0.86 14.05 -5.74
C ASP A 72 -0.22 13.71 -4.70
N TRP A 73 0.17 13.61 -3.43
CA TRP A 73 -0.76 13.34 -2.32
C TRP A 73 -1.94 14.32 -2.26
N GLN A 74 -1.71 15.59 -2.61
CA GLN A 74 -2.78 16.60 -2.58
C GLN A 74 -3.86 16.31 -3.61
N GLY A 75 -3.48 16.02 -4.85
CA GLY A 75 -4.40 15.62 -5.89
C GLY A 75 -5.16 14.34 -5.57
N LEU A 76 -4.48 13.35 -4.97
CA LEU A 76 -5.12 12.13 -4.49
C LEU A 76 -6.15 12.44 -3.38
N ARG A 77 -5.79 13.25 -2.41
CA ARG A 77 -6.66 13.64 -1.29
C ARG A 77 -7.93 14.34 -1.77
N GLU A 78 -7.81 15.23 -2.74
CA GLU A 78 -8.96 15.93 -3.32
C GLU A 78 -9.94 14.96 -4.01
N LYS A 79 -9.41 13.98 -4.74
CA LYS A 79 -10.21 12.94 -5.41
C LYS A 79 -10.89 11.99 -4.41
N LEU A 80 -10.20 11.65 -3.31
CA LEU A 80 -10.71 10.71 -2.31
C LEU A 80 -11.72 11.35 -1.35
N ARG A 81 -11.61 12.65 -1.08
CA ARG A 81 -12.47 13.36 -0.10
C ARG A 81 -13.97 13.15 -0.33
N PRO A 82 -14.54 13.35 -1.53
CA PRO A 82 -15.98 13.17 -1.74
C PRO A 82 -16.42 11.71 -1.59
N ILE A 83 -15.56 10.75 -1.98
CA ILE A 83 -15.85 9.32 -1.84
C ILE A 83 -15.85 8.95 -0.35
N HIS A 84 -14.86 9.44 0.42
CA HIS A 84 -14.77 9.21 1.86
C HIS A 84 -15.97 9.79 2.60
N ALA A 85 -16.39 11.03 2.29
CA ALA A 85 -17.59 11.63 2.88
C ALA A 85 -18.85 10.79 2.61
N SER A 86 -18.97 10.23 1.41
CA SER A 86 -20.09 9.34 1.06
C SER A 86 -20.06 8.02 1.81
N ILE A 87 -18.87 7.47 2.08
CA ILE A 87 -18.68 6.26 2.90
C ILE A 87 -19.10 6.53 4.35
N GLN A 88 -18.68 7.66 4.93
CA GLN A 88 -19.05 8.05 6.29
C GLN A 88 -20.56 8.20 6.44
N LEU A 89 -21.20 8.90 5.53
CA LEU A 89 -22.66 9.06 5.53
C LEU A 89 -23.40 7.73 5.40
N ALA A 90 -22.90 6.83 4.55
CA ALA A 90 -23.47 5.49 4.41
C ALA A 90 -23.31 4.64 5.68
N ALA A 91 -22.18 4.80 6.40
CA ALA A 91 -21.95 4.10 7.67
C ALA A 91 -22.88 4.60 8.79
N GLU A 92 -23.09 5.91 8.89
CA GLU A 92 -24.01 6.52 9.87
C GLU A 92 -25.47 6.05 9.68
N THR A 93 -25.88 5.83 8.45
CA THR A 93 -27.25 5.36 8.14
C THR A 93 -27.43 3.87 8.43
N GLN A 94 -26.37 3.08 8.62
CA GLN A 94 -26.42 1.63 8.86
C GLN A 94 -26.42 1.24 10.34
N VAL A 95 -26.30 2.17 11.27
CA VAL A 95 -26.16 1.91 12.73
C VAL A 95 -27.29 1.07 13.32
N PHE A 96 -28.40 0.89 12.65
CA PHE A 96 -29.56 0.13 13.13
C PHE A 96 -29.83 -1.21 12.44
N SER A 97 -29.02 -1.62 11.47
CA SER A 97 -29.17 -2.95 10.89
C SER A 97 -28.13 -3.91 11.47
N SER A 98 -28.62 -4.91 12.20
CA SER A 98 -27.80 -5.98 12.82
C SER A 98 -27.19 -6.97 11.81
N VAL A 99 -27.05 -6.59 10.56
CA VAL A 99 -26.56 -7.45 9.48
C VAL A 99 -25.07 -7.22 9.31
N LEU A 100 -24.28 -8.25 9.51
CA LEU A 100 -22.83 -8.30 9.34
C LEU A 100 -22.34 -8.08 7.91
N GLU A 101 -23.24 -7.97 6.95
CA GLU A 101 -22.90 -7.76 5.53
C GLU A 101 -22.98 -6.29 5.16
N PRO A 102 -21.93 -5.75 4.51
CA PRO A 102 -21.96 -4.38 4.01
C PRO A 102 -23.05 -4.24 2.94
N SER A 103 -23.78 -3.13 2.98
CA SER A 103 -24.79 -2.86 1.93
C SER A 103 -24.11 -2.77 0.56
N GLU A 104 -24.86 -3.06 -0.50
CA GLU A 104 -24.38 -2.94 -1.88
C GLU A 104 -23.82 -1.52 -2.16
N LYS A 105 -24.46 -0.49 -1.60
CA LYS A 105 -24.00 0.90 -1.69
C LYS A 105 -22.65 1.09 -1.03
N SER A 106 -22.44 0.59 0.19
CA SER A 106 -21.17 0.67 0.89
C SER A 106 -20.06 -0.08 0.16
N SER A 107 -20.38 -1.26 -0.38
CA SER A 107 -19.43 -2.05 -1.18
C SER A 107 -18.99 -1.31 -2.44
N LYS A 108 -19.92 -0.68 -3.17
CA LYS A 108 -19.62 0.14 -4.35
C LYS A 108 -18.75 1.35 -4.01
N LEU A 109 -19.03 2.04 -2.91
CA LEU A 109 -18.22 3.19 -2.46
C LEU A 109 -16.80 2.77 -2.07
N CYS A 110 -16.65 1.66 -1.35
CA CYS A 110 -15.33 1.11 -1.01
C CYS A 110 -14.55 0.67 -2.26
N ALA A 111 -15.24 0.10 -3.25
CA ALA A 111 -14.63 -0.26 -4.53
C ALA A 111 -14.15 0.99 -5.29
N ALA A 112 -14.98 2.04 -5.36
CA ALA A 112 -14.64 3.31 -5.99
C ALA A 112 -13.45 3.99 -5.30
N PHE A 113 -13.38 3.96 -3.96
CA PHE A 113 -12.23 4.45 -3.20
C PHE A 113 -10.94 3.70 -3.57
N GLY A 114 -11.00 2.37 -3.58
CA GLY A 114 -9.86 1.53 -3.96
C GLY A 114 -9.42 1.75 -5.40
N GLU A 115 -10.36 1.95 -6.32
CA GLU A 115 -10.08 2.21 -7.73
C GLU A 115 -9.43 3.58 -7.93
N CYS A 116 -9.93 4.62 -7.26
CA CYS A 116 -9.35 5.95 -7.29
C CYS A 116 -7.87 5.92 -6.83
N PHE A 117 -7.59 5.21 -5.74
CA PHE A 117 -6.22 5.04 -5.23
C PHE A 117 -5.33 4.27 -6.23
N ARG A 118 -5.82 3.15 -6.77
CA ARG A 118 -5.06 2.36 -7.76
C ARG A 118 -4.75 3.14 -9.03
N ASN A 119 -5.71 3.91 -9.54
CA ASN A 119 -5.52 4.75 -10.71
C ASN A 119 -4.46 5.81 -10.43
N HIS A 120 -4.52 6.46 -9.27
CA HIS A 120 -3.49 7.42 -8.86
C HIS A 120 -2.09 6.77 -8.80
N MET A 121 -1.95 5.61 -8.17
CA MET A 121 -0.67 4.90 -8.10
C MET A 121 -0.15 4.53 -9.49
N ARG A 122 -1.05 4.09 -10.38
CA ARG A 122 -0.70 3.79 -11.77
C ARG A 122 -0.19 5.03 -12.50
N ASP A 123 -0.91 6.12 -12.41
CA ASP A 123 -0.62 7.34 -13.17
C ASP A 123 0.61 8.09 -12.60
N ALA A 124 0.69 8.20 -11.27
CA ALA A 124 1.74 8.96 -10.61
C ALA A 124 3.08 8.22 -10.51
N ILE A 125 3.07 6.88 -10.48
CA ILE A 125 4.27 6.06 -10.24
C ILE A 125 4.49 5.02 -11.33
N LEU A 126 3.57 4.05 -11.45
CA LEU A 126 3.81 2.83 -12.23
C LEU A 126 3.90 3.09 -13.73
N GLY A 127 3.12 4.04 -14.26
CA GLY A 127 3.16 4.43 -15.66
C GLY A 127 4.50 5.04 -16.07
N ARG A 128 5.18 5.71 -15.14
CA ARG A 128 6.48 6.32 -15.39
C ARG A 128 7.62 5.31 -15.49
N ILE A 129 7.52 4.16 -14.82
CA ILE A 129 8.57 3.14 -14.81
C ILE A 129 8.93 2.72 -16.24
N ARG A 130 7.94 2.52 -17.11
CA ARG A 130 8.18 2.17 -18.52
C ARG A 130 8.88 3.27 -19.32
N SER A 131 8.62 4.53 -18.99
CA SER A 131 9.24 5.68 -19.67
C SER A 131 10.72 5.83 -19.33
N TYR A 132 11.15 5.27 -18.20
CA TYR A 132 12.55 5.25 -17.76
C TYR A 132 13.19 3.86 -17.92
N SER A 133 12.67 3.04 -18.83
CA SER A 133 13.22 1.73 -19.15
C SER A 133 13.77 1.74 -20.58
N ILE A 134 14.94 1.17 -20.75
CA ILE A 134 15.60 0.99 -22.05
C ILE A 134 15.69 -0.52 -22.38
N ALA A 135 15.60 -0.84 -23.66
CA ALA A 135 15.85 -2.18 -24.12
C ALA A 135 17.34 -2.32 -24.46
N GLU A 136 18.05 -3.14 -23.73
CA GLU A 136 19.42 -3.55 -24.04
C GLU A 136 19.44 -4.94 -24.69
N VAL A 137 20.36 -5.13 -25.60
CA VAL A 137 20.60 -6.45 -26.20
C VAL A 137 21.69 -7.13 -25.39
N GLY A 138 21.30 -8.19 -24.66
CA GLY A 138 22.24 -9.01 -23.91
C GLY A 138 23.24 -9.75 -24.81
N LYS A 139 24.29 -10.29 -24.22
CA LYS A 139 25.35 -11.03 -24.94
C LYS A 139 24.80 -12.21 -25.74
N ASP A 140 23.65 -12.71 -25.36
CA ASP A 140 22.96 -13.85 -26.01
C ASP A 140 21.93 -13.42 -27.06
N GLY A 141 21.92 -12.14 -27.43
CA GLY A 141 20.97 -11.60 -28.40
C GLY A 141 19.54 -11.40 -27.86
N GLN A 142 19.29 -11.70 -26.60
CA GLN A 142 18.00 -11.44 -25.94
C GLN A 142 17.87 -9.97 -25.61
N LYS A 143 16.67 -9.40 -25.82
CA LYS A 143 16.34 -8.05 -25.39
C LYS A 143 16.00 -8.08 -23.90
N VAL A 144 16.78 -7.40 -23.11
CA VAL A 144 16.52 -7.22 -21.67
C VAL A 144 16.11 -5.79 -21.42
N ALA A 145 15.00 -5.58 -20.74
CA ALA A 145 14.59 -4.25 -20.32
C ALA A 145 15.36 -3.87 -19.04
N VAL A 146 16.03 -2.74 -19.09
CA VAL A 146 16.80 -2.19 -17.97
C VAL A 146 16.13 -0.91 -17.49
N LEU A 147 15.83 -0.83 -16.18
CA LEU A 147 15.27 0.35 -15.56
C LEU A 147 16.39 1.35 -15.21
N LEU A 148 16.28 2.56 -15.70
CA LEU A 148 17.10 3.71 -15.31
C LEU A 148 16.58 4.27 -13.99
N LYS A 149 16.92 3.58 -12.88
CA LYS A 149 16.36 3.82 -11.56
C LYS A 149 16.65 5.23 -11.04
N ASP A 150 17.87 5.71 -11.22
CA ASP A 150 18.29 7.03 -10.76
C ASP A 150 17.56 8.14 -11.54
N GLU A 151 17.42 7.99 -12.84
CA GLU A 151 16.69 8.94 -13.68
C GLU A 151 15.19 8.96 -13.32
N LEU A 152 14.60 7.79 -13.04
CA LEU A 152 13.23 7.72 -12.55
C LEU A 152 13.09 8.50 -11.23
N ILE A 153 13.99 8.30 -10.26
CA ILE A 153 13.96 8.99 -8.98
C ILE A 153 14.15 10.50 -9.19
N ASP A 154 15.07 10.90 -10.04
CA ASP A 154 15.40 12.31 -10.31
C ASP A 154 14.30 13.04 -11.10
N SER A 155 13.40 12.31 -11.76
CA SER A 155 12.21 12.87 -12.40
C SER A 155 11.17 13.42 -11.41
N TYR A 156 11.30 13.08 -10.11
CA TYR A 156 10.45 13.60 -9.05
C TYR A 156 11.18 14.69 -8.26
N VAL A 157 10.44 15.60 -7.64
CA VAL A 157 11.00 16.71 -6.88
C VAL A 157 10.56 16.69 -5.41
N GLY A 158 11.36 17.25 -4.54
CA GLY A 158 11.02 17.47 -3.14
C GLY A 158 10.64 16.17 -2.39
N ARG A 159 9.45 16.16 -1.79
CA ARG A 159 8.95 15.02 -0.99
C ARG A 159 8.68 13.79 -1.85
N ASP A 160 8.22 13.97 -3.07
CA ASP A 160 7.91 12.89 -3.99
C ASP A 160 9.19 12.14 -4.39
N ARG A 161 10.31 12.85 -4.58
CA ARG A 161 11.62 12.25 -4.81
C ARG A 161 12.08 11.40 -3.63
N SER A 162 11.89 11.90 -2.40
CA SER A 162 12.22 11.16 -1.19
C SER A 162 11.38 9.89 -1.04
N PHE A 163 10.08 9.97 -1.38
CA PHE A 163 9.23 8.79 -1.43
C PHE A 163 9.73 7.78 -2.46
N MET A 164 10.00 8.23 -3.69
CA MET A 164 10.44 7.34 -4.79
C MET A 164 11.77 6.67 -4.47
N LYS A 165 12.72 7.39 -3.86
CA LYS A 165 13.98 6.79 -3.41
C LYS A 165 13.73 5.62 -2.45
N ASN A 166 12.91 5.83 -1.42
CA ASN A 166 12.60 4.78 -0.46
C ASN A 166 11.77 3.65 -1.08
N PHE A 167 10.81 3.99 -1.96
CA PHE A 167 9.96 3.01 -2.61
C PHE A 167 10.74 2.08 -3.54
N CYS A 168 11.68 2.62 -4.32
CA CYS A 168 12.55 1.84 -5.20
C CYS A 168 13.51 0.89 -4.46
N GLU A 169 13.72 1.08 -3.15
CA GLU A 169 14.50 0.16 -2.30
C GLU A 169 13.63 -0.96 -1.69
N THR A 170 12.32 -0.92 -1.88
CA THR A 170 11.44 -1.93 -1.30
C THR A 170 11.38 -3.20 -2.14
N GLN A 171 11.22 -4.34 -1.46
CA GLN A 171 10.94 -5.62 -2.12
C GLN A 171 9.67 -5.56 -2.99
N LEU A 172 8.70 -4.72 -2.61
CA LEU A 172 7.47 -4.52 -3.36
C LEU A 172 7.72 -3.94 -4.74
N PHE A 173 8.64 -2.97 -4.84
CA PHE A 173 9.04 -2.35 -6.10
C PHE A 173 9.83 -3.35 -6.96
N THR A 174 10.83 -4.02 -6.38
CA THR A 174 11.65 -5.01 -7.10
C THR A 174 10.78 -6.11 -7.69
N ALA A 175 9.91 -6.72 -6.89
CA ALA A 175 9.00 -7.75 -7.37
C ALA A 175 8.07 -7.29 -8.50
N PHE A 176 7.64 -6.03 -8.45
CA PHE A 176 6.81 -5.46 -9.52
C PHE A 176 7.60 -5.23 -10.80
N THR A 177 8.84 -4.72 -10.72
CA THR A 177 9.68 -4.49 -11.90
C THR A 177 10.11 -5.79 -12.55
N ASP A 178 10.42 -6.82 -11.75
CA ASP A 178 10.71 -8.16 -12.27
C ASP A 178 9.51 -8.70 -13.08
N GLU A 179 8.30 -8.68 -12.50
CA GLU A 179 7.09 -9.10 -13.20
C GLU A 179 6.78 -8.25 -14.46
N LEU A 180 7.17 -6.97 -14.46
CA LEU A 180 6.93 -6.06 -15.58
C LEU A 180 7.86 -6.33 -16.77
N PHE A 181 9.08 -6.80 -16.51
CA PHE A 181 10.13 -6.96 -17.51
C PHE A 181 10.34 -8.42 -17.92
N ASP A 182 9.88 -9.39 -17.11
CA ASP A 182 9.92 -10.82 -17.44
C ASP A 182 8.81 -11.27 -18.40
N ASN A 183 7.82 -10.37 -18.71
CA ASN A 183 6.74 -10.61 -19.68
C ASN A 183 6.99 -9.80 -20.97
#